data_bbfdb19b49fc6afa8c3e684b28662741
#
_entry.id   bbfdb19b49fc6afa8c3e684b28662741
#
_cell.length_a   1.000
_cell.length_b   1.000
_cell.length_c   1.000
_cell.angle_alpha   90.00
_cell.angle_beta   90.00
_cell.angle_gamma   90.00
#
_symmetry.space_group_name_H-M   'P 1'
#
loop_
_entity.id
_entity.type
_entity.pdbx_description
1 polymer ?
#
loop_
_entity_poly.entity_id
_entity_poly.type
_entity_poly.pdbx_seq_one_letter_code
_entity_poly.pdbx_strand_id
1 'polypeptide(L)'
;FGWNHMPANARFTGFCIGMLGDIIFLVSVLCMKDSWRAGIPDKDRTKLVTTGIYRYSRNPAFLGFDFMYVGLLLMYFNLSMLVVSAFAIIMLHLQILQEERYLTENYGDSYREYRKHVFRYLGRKLRSREKKEAEEQRMFEMKQQKKREKHKGH
;
A
#
# COMPACT_ATOMS: atom_id res chain seq x y z
N PHE A 1 -25.14 3.40 -27.04
CA PHE A 1 -23.91 3.53 -26.21
C PHE A 1 -23.78 5.00 -25.82
N GLY A 2 -24.46 5.43 -24.72
CA GLY A 2 -24.37 6.79 -24.20
C GLY A 2 -23.00 7.03 -23.63
N TRP A 3 -22.27 7.96 -24.20
CA TRP A 3 -21.07 8.52 -23.61
C TRP A 3 -21.52 9.35 -22.40
N ASN A 4 -21.48 8.76 -21.21
CA ASN A 4 -21.72 9.53 -20.00
C ASN A 4 -20.54 10.50 -19.83
N HIS A 5 -20.77 11.75 -20.14
CA HIS A 5 -19.80 12.80 -19.91
C HIS A 5 -19.65 13.00 -18.40
N MET A 6 -18.59 12.44 -17.84
CA MET A 6 -18.22 12.74 -16.47
C MET A 6 -17.95 14.26 -16.34
N PRO A 7 -18.42 14.90 -15.26
CA PRO A 7 -18.17 16.31 -15.03
C PRO A 7 -16.66 16.60 -14.96
N ALA A 8 -16.26 17.80 -15.34
CA ALA A 8 -14.85 18.18 -15.48
C ALA A 8 -14.04 17.95 -14.18
N ASN A 9 -14.65 18.21 -13.03
CA ASN A 9 -14.02 17.96 -11.72
C ASN A 9 -13.75 16.46 -11.48
N ALA A 10 -14.66 15.56 -11.84
CA ALA A 10 -14.45 14.11 -11.72
C ALA A 10 -13.33 13.63 -12.66
N ARG A 11 -13.31 14.14 -13.88
CA ARG A 11 -12.25 13.83 -14.86
C ARG A 11 -10.88 14.31 -14.37
N PHE A 12 -10.80 15.53 -13.83
CA PHE A 12 -9.57 16.06 -13.25
C PHE A 12 -9.12 15.25 -12.04
N THR A 13 -10.03 14.89 -11.15
CA THR A 13 -9.74 14.01 -10.00
C THR A 13 -9.23 12.65 -10.48
N GLY A 14 -9.87 12.05 -11.48
CA GLY A 14 -9.45 10.79 -12.10
C GLY A 14 -8.05 10.87 -12.68
N PHE A 15 -7.73 11.96 -13.38
CA PHE A 15 -6.38 12.23 -13.90
C PHE A 15 -5.34 12.29 -12.76
N CYS A 16 -5.61 13.04 -11.69
CA CYS A 16 -4.70 13.14 -10.55
C CYS A 16 -4.47 11.79 -9.86
N ILE A 17 -5.54 10.99 -9.70
CA ILE A 17 -5.45 9.65 -9.10
C ILE A 17 -4.63 8.71 -10.02
N GLY A 18 -4.86 8.73 -11.32
CA GLY A 18 -4.09 7.95 -12.29
C GLY A 18 -2.60 8.30 -12.27
N MET A 19 -2.28 9.60 -12.34
CA MET A 19 -0.90 10.09 -12.24
C MET A 19 -0.21 9.67 -10.92
N LEU A 20 -0.94 9.70 -9.80
CA LEU A 20 -0.43 9.20 -8.54
C LEU A 20 -0.13 7.70 -8.62
N GLY A 21 -0.99 6.93 -9.28
CA GLY A 21 -0.77 5.51 -9.55
C GLY A 21 0.51 5.25 -10.34
N ASP A 22 0.73 6.01 -11.43
CA ASP A 22 1.94 5.94 -12.25
C ASP A 22 3.21 6.24 -11.43
N ILE A 23 3.16 7.28 -10.59
CA ILE A 23 4.29 7.65 -9.72
C ILE A 23 4.58 6.53 -8.71
N ILE A 24 3.55 5.97 -8.06
CA ILE A 24 3.70 4.86 -7.12
C ILE A 24 4.33 3.65 -7.82
N PHE A 25 3.86 3.31 -9.02
CA PHE A 25 4.41 2.22 -9.82
C PHE A 25 5.89 2.45 -10.15
N LEU A 26 6.22 3.63 -10.68
CA LEU A 26 7.59 3.97 -11.04
C LEU A 26 8.53 3.92 -9.84
N VAL A 27 8.13 4.50 -8.70
CA VAL A 27 8.91 4.45 -7.45
C VAL A 27 9.09 3.02 -6.98
N SER A 28 8.07 2.16 -7.13
CA SER A 28 8.15 0.74 -6.76
C SER A 28 9.21 0.01 -7.57
N VAL A 29 9.20 0.20 -8.89
CA VAL A 29 10.19 -0.40 -9.81
C VAL A 29 11.60 0.08 -9.47
N LEU A 30 11.77 1.39 -9.26
CA LEU A 30 13.07 1.98 -8.91
C LEU A 30 13.60 1.48 -7.55
N CYS A 31 12.71 1.25 -6.57
CA CYS A 31 13.11 0.67 -5.28
C CYS A 31 13.51 -0.80 -5.38
N MET A 32 12.92 -1.56 -6.29
CA MET A 32 13.29 -2.97 -6.52
C MET A 32 14.61 -3.13 -7.26
N LYS A 33 14.98 -2.16 -8.12
CA LYS A 33 16.19 -2.21 -8.94
C LYS A 33 16.35 -3.57 -9.65
N ASP A 34 17.47 -4.25 -9.40
CA ASP A 34 17.78 -5.55 -9.98
C ASP A 34 16.87 -6.70 -9.49
N SER A 35 16.12 -6.46 -8.40
CA SER A 35 15.13 -7.42 -7.91
C SER A 35 13.81 -7.36 -8.69
N TRP A 36 13.61 -6.32 -9.51
CA TRP A 36 12.47 -6.24 -10.42
C TRP A 36 12.69 -7.18 -11.61
N ARG A 37 11.93 -8.25 -11.63
CA ARG A 37 11.86 -9.15 -12.78
C ARG A 37 10.39 -9.47 -13.06
N ALA A 38 9.99 -9.32 -14.32
CA ALA A 38 8.70 -9.80 -14.80
C ALA A 38 8.76 -11.34 -14.91
N GLY A 39 8.25 -12.03 -13.91
CA GLY A 39 8.22 -13.49 -13.85
C GLY A 39 9.01 -14.07 -12.67
N ILE A 40 8.77 -15.36 -12.39
CA ILE A 40 9.42 -16.10 -11.30
C ILE A 40 10.84 -16.45 -11.73
N PRO A 41 11.90 -15.96 -11.08
CA PRO A 41 13.28 -16.31 -11.44
C PRO A 41 13.62 -17.71 -10.93
N ASP A 42 14.06 -18.57 -11.83
CA ASP A 42 14.32 -19.98 -11.55
C ASP A 42 15.60 -20.26 -10.73
N LYS A 43 16.54 -19.32 -10.60
CA LYS A 43 17.86 -19.66 -10.03
C LYS A 43 18.60 -18.63 -9.16
N ASP A 44 18.22 -17.35 -9.13
CA ASP A 44 18.92 -16.35 -8.32
C ASP A 44 18.02 -15.76 -7.24
N ARG A 45 18.30 -16.10 -5.98
CA ARG A 45 17.66 -15.47 -4.81
C ARG A 45 18.11 -14.02 -4.72
N THR A 46 17.32 -13.13 -5.32
CA THR A 46 17.46 -11.70 -5.07
C THR A 46 17.07 -11.39 -3.63
N LYS A 47 17.65 -10.34 -3.04
CA LYS A 47 17.32 -9.94 -1.67
C LYS A 47 15.87 -9.46 -1.60
N LEU A 48 15.16 -9.85 -0.53
CA LEU A 48 13.84 -9.31 -0.23
C LEU A 48 13.91 -7.78 -0.03
N VAL A 49 13.20 -7.03 -0.85
CA VAL A 49 13.16 -5.56 -0.75
C VAL A 49 12.10 -5.16 0.26
N THR A 50 12.55 -4.51 1.35
CA THR A 50 11.69 -4.04 2.46
C THR A 50 11.87 -2.56 2.76
N THR A 51 12.64 -1.84 1.92
CA THR A 51 13.02 -0.44 2.07
C THR A 51 12.25 0.47 1.11
N GLY A 52 12.40 1.78 1.25
CA GLY A 52 11.70 2.74 0.42
C GLY A 52 10.18 2.64 0.56
N ILE A 53 9.46 2.61 -0.56
CA ILE A 53 7.99 2.50 -0.58
C ILE A 53 7.49 1.18 0.01
N TYR A 54 8.32 0.12 0.00
CA TYR A 54 8.03 -1.20 0.58
C TYR A 54 7.95 -1.20 2.12
N ARG A 55 8.34 -0.10 2.77
CA ARG A 55 8.10 0.09 4.22
C ARG A 55 6.63 0.37 4.54
N TYR A 56 5.86 0.83 3.56
CA TYR A 56 4.47 1.25 3.73
C TYR A 56 3.47 0.36 3.00
N SER A 57 3.92 -0.38 1.99
CA SER A 57 3.11 -1.34 1.24
C SER A 57 3.96 -2.56 0.90
N ARG A 58 3.37 -3.76 0.99
CA ARG A 58 4.03 -4.97 0.51
C ARG A 58 3.94 -5.13 -1.01
N ASN A 59 2.94 -4.50 -1.62
CA ASN A 59 2.62 -4.60 -3.03
C ASN A 59 2.39 -3.21 -3.66
N PRO A 60 3.35 -2.27 -3.57
CA PRO A 60 3.12 -0.90 -4.00
C PRO A 60 2.93 -0.77 -5.51
N ALA A 61 3.55 -1.62 -6.33
CA ALA A 61 3.34 -1.63 -7.78
C ALA A 61 1.89 -1.97 -8.15
N PHE A 62 1.31 -2.98 -7.50
CA PHE A 62 -0.09 -3.35 -7.70
C PHE A 62 -1.05 -2.26 -7.22
N LEU A 63 -0.74 -1.61 -6.11
CA LEU A 63 -1.49 -0.44 -5.63
C LEU A 63 -1.46 0.70 -6.67
N GLY A 64 -0.33 0.90 -7.33
CA GLY A 64 -0.20 1.85 -8.44
C GLY A 64 -1.15 1.52 -9.59
N PHE A 65 -1.21 0.26 -10.00
CA PHE A 65 -2.15 -0.20 -11.03
C PHE A 65 -3.62 -0.01 -10.61
N ASP A 66 -3.98 -0.33 -9.37
CA ASP A 66 -5.34 -0.12 -8.87
C ASP A 66 -5.74 1.36 -8.98
N PHE A 67 -4.85 2.29 -8.62
CA PHE A 67 -5.07 3.73 -8.77
C PHE A 67 -5.21 4.15 -10.24
N MET A 68 -4.42 3.58 -11.14
CA MET A 68 -4.54 3.84 -12.58
C MET A 68 -5.93 3.42 -13.10
N TYR A 69 -6.40 2.21 -12.77
CA TYR A 69 -7.73 1.74 -13.19
C TYR A 69 -8.86 2.59 -12.60
N VAL A 70 -8.78 2.97 -11.33
CA VAL A 70 -9.75 3.86 -10.69
C VAL A 70 -9.71 5.26 -11.34
N GLY A 71 -8.52 5.77 -11.62
CA GLY A 71 -8.33 7.05 -12.31
C GLY A 71 -8.97 7.06 -13.69
N LEU A 72 -8.70 6.04 -14.50
CA LEU A 72 -9.29 5.87 -15.83
C LEU A 72 -10.81 5.75 -15.77
N LEU A 73 -11.35 5.01 -14.79
CA LEU A 73 -12.79 4.86 -14.61
C LEU A 73 -13.47 6.20 -14.28
N LEU A 74 -12.83 7.03 -13.47
CA LEU A 74 -13.33 8.38 -13.16
C LEU A 74 -13.22 9.34 -14.35
N MET A 75 -12.22 9.16 -15.21
CA MET A 75 -12.05 9.99 -16.42
C MET A 75 -13.07 9.65 -17.51
N TYR A 76 -13.34 8.35 -17.71
CA TYR A 76 -14.13 7.82 -18.83
C TYR A 76 -15.09 6.74 -18.35
N PHE A 77 -16.06 7.13 -17.52
CA PHE A 77 -17.02 6.17 -16.99
C PHE A 77 -17.94 5.64 -18.10
N ASN A 78 -17.89 4.33 -18.31
CA ASN A 78 -18.88 3.57 -19.05
C ASN A 78 -18.92 2.14 -18.51
N LEU A 79 -20.00 1.40 -18.85
CA LEU A 79 -20.21 0.06 -18.32
C LEU A 79 -19.08 -0.92 -18.71
N SER A 80 -18.59 -0.83 -19.94
CA SER A 80 -17.48 -1.68 -20.41
C SER A 80 -16.20 -1.39 -19.62
N MET A 81 -15.89 -0.11 -19.38
CA MET A 81 -14.73 0.30 -18.59
C MET A 81 -14.84 -0.14 -17.13
N LEU A 82 -16.04 -0.08 -16.55
CA LEU A 82 -16.31 -0.59 -15.20
C LEU A 82 -16.03 -2.10 -15.12
N VAL A 83 -16.55 -2.88 -16.05
CA VAL A 83 -16.33 -4.33 -16.09
C VAL A 83 -14.86 -4.68 -16.27
N VAL A 84 -14.16 -4.02 -17.19
CA VAL A 84 -12.73 -4.25 -17.44
C VAL A 84 -11.89 -3.87 -16.21
N SER A 85 -12.16 -2.72 -15.60
CA SER A 85 -11.43 -2.27 -14.41
C SER A 85 -11.66 -3.20 -13.21
N ALA A 86 -12.91 -3.61 -12.96
CA ALA A 86 -13.23 -4.56 -11.91
C ALA A 86 -12.53 -5.91 -12.12
N PHE A 87 -12.55 -6.43 -13.34
CA PHE A 87 -11.84 -7.65 -13.70
C PHE A 87 -10.34 -7.52 -13.49
N ALA A 88 -9.72 -6.43 -13.95
CA ALA A 88 -8.30 -6.16 -13.78
C ALA A 88 -7.90 -6.10 -12.30
N ILE A 89 -8.63 -5.36 -11.46
CA ILE A 89 -8.36 -5.25 -10.02
C ILE A 89 -8.47 -6.61 -9.33
N ILE A 90 -9.47 -7.43 -9.69
CA ILE A 90 -9.61 -8.80 -9.15
C ILE A 90 -8.40 -9.65 -9.56
N MET A 91 -8.01 -9.62 -10.83
CA MET A 91 -6.86 -10.39 -11.33
C MET A 91 -5.54 -9.95 -10.66
N LEU A 92 -5.33 -8.65 -10.48
CA LEU A 92 -4.18 -8.11 -9.74
C LEU A 92 -4.17 -8.60 -8.28
N HIS A 93 -5.34 -8.61 -7.62
CA HIS A 93 -5.44 -9.14 -6.26
C HIS A 93 -5.09 -10.62 -6.18
N LEU A 94 -5.57 -11.44 -7.11
CA LEU A 94 -5.22 -12.86 -7.18
C LEU A 94 -3.71 -13.06 -7.42
N GLN A 95 -3.11 -12.24 -8.27
CA GLN A 95 -1.67 -12.24 -8.53
C GLN A 95 -0.88 -11.89 -7.27
N ILE A 96 -1.31 -10.87 -6.49
CA ILE A 96 -0.71 -10.55 -5.18
C ILE A 96 -0.72 -11.79 -4.25
N LEU A 97 -1.82 -12.53 -4.19
CA LEU A 97 -1.92 -13.71 -3.34
C LEU A 97 -0.93 -14.81 -3.76
N GLN A 98 -0.73 -15.00 -5.06
CA GLN A 98 0.25 -15.96 -5.58
C GLN A 98 1.68 -15.51 -5.27
N GLU A 99 1.99 -14.23 -5.47
CA GLU A 99 3.30 -13.66 -5.18
C GLU A 99 3.63 -13.72 -3.68
N GLU A 100 2.68 -13.39 -2.80
CA GLU A 100 2.87 -13.51 -1.35
C GLU A 100 3.12 -14.96 -0.89
N ARG A 101 2.50 -15.94 -1.57
CA ARG A 101 2.77 -17.36 -1.33
C ARG A 101 4.19 -17.71 -1.74
N TYR A 102 4.59 -17.33 -2.96
CA TYR A 102 5.94 -17.53 -3.47
C TYR A 102 7.01 -16.90 -2.56
N LEU A 103 6.79 -15.64 -2.12
CA LEU A 103 7.70 -14.96 -1.21
C LEU A 103 7.80 -15.66 0.15
N THR A 104 6.69 -16.19 0.66
CA THR A 104 6.67 -16.96 1.91
C THR A 104 7.48 -18.25 1.79
N GLU A 105 7.38 -18.94 0.66
CA GLU A 105 8.12 -20.20 0.40
C GLU A 105 9.61 -19.95 0.19
N ASN A 106 9.98 -18.88 -0.50
CA ASN A 106 11.37 -18.60 -0.86
C ASN A 106 12.17 -17.84 0.19
N TYR A 107 11.52 -16.93 0.94
CA TYR A 107 12.19 -16.10 1.95
C TYR A 107 11.83 -16.52 3.40
N GLY A 108 10.88 -17.41 3.58
CA GLY A 108 10.54 -18.01 4.88
C GLY A 108 10.28 -16.98 5.98
N ASP A 109 11.05 -17.06 7.05
CA ASP A 109 10.86 -16.24 8.25
C ASP A 109 11.12 -14.75 8.01
N SER A 110 12.02 -14.41 7.11
CA SER A 110 12.29 -13.01 6.74
C SER A 110 11.05 -12.34 6.15
N TYR A 111 10.32 -13.03 5.26
CA TYR A 111 9.08 -12.51 4.71
C TYR A 111 7.93 -12.52 5.74
N ARG A 112 7.85 -13.55 6.58
CA ARG A 112 6.84 -13.62 7.66
C ARG A 112 7.00 -12.45 8.64
N GLU A 113 8.24 -12.11 9.01
CA GLU A 113 8.51 -10.97 9.89
C GLU A 113 8.15 -9.63 9.22
N TYR A 114 8.52 -9.44 7.96
CA TYR A 114 8.12 -8.29 7.16
C TYR A 114 6.59 -8.13 7.08
N ARG A 115 5.88 -9.23 6.84
CA ARG A 115 4.41 -9.27 6.77
C ARG A 115 3.73 -8.88 8.08
N LYS A 116 4.36 -9.10 9.23
CA LYS A 116 3.83 -8.67 10.53
C LYS A 116 3.81 -7.15 10.69
N HIS A 117 4.70 -6.43 10.00
CA HIS A 117 4.91 -4.99 10.18
C HIS A 117 4.30 -4.13 9.09
N VAL A 118 4.08 -4.67 7.90
CA VAL A 118 3.60 -3.91 6.74
C VAL A 118 2.30 -4.52 6.22
N PHE A 119 1.32 -3.66 5.88
CA PHE A 119 0.07 -4.11 5.28
C PHE A 119 0.26 -4.49 3.82
N ARG A 120 -0.68 -5.26 3.28
CA ARG A 120 -0.68 -5.73 1.89
C ARG A 120 -0.71 -4.57 0.90
N TYR A 121 -1.63 -3.62 1.09
CA TYR A 121 -1.81 -2.47 0.20
C TYR A 121 -1.13 -1.22 0.73
N LEU A 122 -1.57 -0.69 1.84
CA LEU A 122 -1.01 0.54 2.39
C LEU A 122 -1.07 0.55 3.91
N GLY A 123 0.04 0.92 4.53
CA GLY A 123 0.15 1.15 5.96
C GLY A 123 1.20 0.28 6.65
N ARG A 124 1.60 0.73 7.81
CA ARG A 124 2.54 0.05 8.70
C ARG A 124 1.87 -0.32 10.01
N LYS A 125 2.04 -1.57 10.43
CA LYS A 125 1.60 -2.00 11.77
C LYS A 125 2.65 -1.54 12.78
N LEU A 126 2.23 -0.80 13.79
CA LEU A 126 3.10 -0.49 14.91
C LEU A 126 3.55 -1.78 15.59
N ARG A 127 4.83 -1.90 15.87
CA ARG A 127 5.39 -3.02 16.62
C ARG A 127 4.68 -3.11 17.95
N SER A 128 4.38 -4.31 18.42
CA SER A 128 3.74 -4.53 19.73
C SER A 128 4.50 -3.84 20.88
N ARG A 129 5.82 -3.75 20.76
CA ARG A 129 6.71 -3.05 21.69
C ARG A 129 6.56 -1.53 21.58
N GLU A 130 6.55 -0.96 20.38
CA GLU A 130 6.33 0.46 20.12
C GLU A 130 4.93 0.91 20.58
N LYS A 131 3.92 0.04 20.45
CA LYS A 131 2.58 0.28 21.00
C LYS A 131 2.59 0.36 22.51
N LYS A 132 3.26 -0.58 23.19
CA LYS A 132 3.37 -0.58 24.66
C LYS A 132 4.12 0.66 25.14
N GLU A 133 5.24 0.99 24.53
CA GLU A 133 6.03 2.17 24.87
C GLU A 133 5.23 3.46 24.66
N ALA A 134 4.45 3.57 23.56
CA ALA A 134 3.58 4.71 23.32
C ALA A 134 2.41 4.80 24.30
N GLU A 135 1.83 3.67 24.71
CA GLU A 135 0.77 3.62 25.75
C GLU A 135 1.34 3.99 27.13
N GLU A 136 2.51 3.50 27.49
CA GLU A 136 3.20 3.85 28.74
C GLU A 136 3.54 5.34 28.81
N GLN A 137 4.03 5.91 27.71
CA GLN A 137 4.30 7.36 27.61
C GLN A 137 3.02 8.18 27.78
N ARG A 138 1.94 7.82 27.08
CA ARG A 138 0.64 8.51 27.23
C ARG A 138 0.11 8.44 28.66
N MET A 139 0.22 7.28 29.29
CA MET A 139 -0.20 7.09 30.68
C MET A 139 0.65 7.95 31.64
N PHE A 140 1.95 8.07 31.40
CA PHE A 140 2.84 8.90 32.17
C PHE A 140 2.51 10.38 32.04
N GLU A 141 2.30 10.87 30.80
CA GLU A 141 1.91 12.26 30.52
C GLU A 141 0.56 12.62 31.18
N MET A 142 -0.44 11.74 31.08
CA MET A 142 -1.72 11.95 31.75
C MET A 142 -1.61 12.04 33.27
N LYS A 143 -0.75 11.21 33.88
CA LYS A 143 -0.48 11.27 35.32
C LYS A 143 0.21 12.58 35.72
N GLN A 144 1.12 13.06 34.92
CA GLN A 144 1.79 14.34 35.13
C GLN A 144 0.82 15.52 35.01
N GLN A 145 -0.05 15.50 34.00
CA GLN A 145 -1.05 16.54 33.78
C GLN A 145 -2.03 16.62 34.96
N LYS A 146 -2.53 15.48 35.43
CA LYS A 146 -3.40 15.42 36.62
C LYS A 146 -2.72 15.94 37.89
N LYS A 147 -1.40 15.71 38.04
CA LYS A 147 -0.64 16.29 39.17
C LYS A 147 -0.53 17.82 39.08
N ARG A 148 -0.29 18.35 37.88
CA ARG A 148 -0.22 19.81 37.65
C ARG A 148 -1.56 20.50 37.88
N GLU A 149 -2.66 19.88 37.49
CA GLU A 149 -4.01 20.40 37.71
C GLU A 149 -4.36 20.45 39.21
N LYS A 150 -4.01 19.41 39.99
CA LYS A 150 -4.20 19.38 41.45
C LYS A 150 -3.38 20.45 42.18
N HIS A 151 -2.20 20.84 41.67
CA HIS A 151 -1.38 21.88 42.27
C HIS A 151 -1.79 23.31 41.89
N LYS A 152 -2.61 23.48 40.82
CA LYS A 152 -3.14 24.80 40.44
C LYS A 152 -4.49 25.11 41.07
N GLY A 153 -5.13 24.15 41.74
CA GLY A 153 -6.43 24.29 42.40
C GLY A 153 -6.35 24.54 43.91
N HIS A 154 -5.17 24.81 44.41
CA HIS A 154 -4.89 25.29 45.81
C HIS A 154 -4.17 26.63 45.72
#